data_7dd32c1fa8413539a1fce1ee37180cf1
#
_entry.id   7dd32c1fa8413539a1fce1ee37180cf1
#
_cell.length_a   1.000
_cell.length_b   1.000
_cell.length_c   1.000
_cell.angle_alpha   90.00
_cell.angle_beta   90.00
_cell.angle_gamma   90.00
#
_symmetry.space_group_name_H-M   'P 1'
#
loop_
_entity.id
_entity.type
_entity.pdbx_description
1 polymer ?
#
loop_
_entity_poly.entity_id
_entity_poly.type
_entity_poly.pdbx_seq_one_letter_code
_entity_poly.pdbx_strand_id
1 'polypeptide(L)'
;MNRYQNAAPGARGATAVVDPAAEREEAGRLWLYAPGRQAPERIPVPTRPPSGDGAGPLEAVLFDRDGTLVADVPYNGDPSLVEPMPGALEAVAALRARGLMVGVVSNQSGVARGLLTAHQVAAVQQEVDARFGPFDVWAVCPHGPGDRCGCRKPAPGLVLAACAHLGVSPARTAVVGDIGADVGAALAAGARGVLVPTPMTRSEEVVAAREYARDLPGAVRLLLGGPGPGEGAA
;
A
#
# COMPACT_ATOMS: atom_id res chain seq x y z
N MET A 1 -31.22 -54.78 -23.10
CA MET A 1 -29.81 -55.09 -22.83
C MET A 1 -29.14 -53.82 -22.32
N ASN A 2 -28.90 -53.82 -21.01
CA ASN A 2 -28.42 -52.67 -20.24
C ASN A 2 -26.88 -52.62 -20.28
N ARG A 3 -26.30 -51.48 -20.67
CA ARG A 3 -24.89 -51.23 -20.51
C ARG A 3 -24.71 -49.82 -19.93
N TYR A 4 -24.81 -49.75 -18.61
CA TYR A 4 -24.24 -48.66 -17.81
C TYR A 4 -23.72 -49.26 -16.52
N GLN A 5 -22.40 -49.48 -16.44
CA GLN A 5 -21.64 -49.64 -15.20
C GLN A 5 -20.16 -49.39 -15.55
N ASN A 6 -19.65 -48.25 -15.10
CA ASN A 6 -18.45 -48.08 -14.30
C ASN A 6 -18.07 -46.60 -14.31
N ALA A 7 -18.56 -45.89 -13.31
CA ALA A 7 -17.97 -44.66 -12.87
C ALA A 7 -16.93 -45.02 -11.77
N ALA A 8 -15.67 -44.70 -12.02
CA ALA A 8 -14.59 -44.81 -11.04
C ALA A 8 -14.82 -43.79 -9.90
N PRO A 9 -14.53 -44.14 -8.62
CA PRO A 9 -14.65 -43.19 -7.52
C PRO A 9 -13.59 -42.09 -7.62
N GLY A 10 -14.09 -40.85 -7.57
CA GLY A 10 -13.28 -39.63 -7.67
C GLY A 10 -12.14 -39.62 -6.64
N ALA A 11 -10.99 -39.16 -7.12
CA ALA A 11 -9.85 -38.78 -6.31
C ALA A 11 -10.30 -37.71 -5.29
N ARG A 12 -10.32 -38.09 -4.01
CA ARG A 12 -10.42 -37.14 -2.90
C ARG A 12 -9.15 -36.30 -2.95
N GLY A 13 -9.32 -35.01 -3.24
CA GLY A 13 -8.25 -34.03 -3.14
C GLY A 13 -7.65 -34.11 -1.75
N ALA A 14 -6.35 -34.42 -1.69
CA ALA A 14 -5.58 -34.28 -0.46
C ALA A 14 -5.61 -32.82 -0.07
N THR A 15 -6.34 -32.46 0.99
CA THR A 15 -6.14 -31.20 1.70
C THR A 15 -4.70 -31.24 2.21
N ALA A 16 -3.82 -30.42 1.59
CA ALA A 16 -2.47 -30.24 2.07
C ALA A 16 -2.58 -29.78 3.53
N VAL A 17 -2.05 -30.58 4.44
CA VAL A 17 -1.90 -30.19 5.84
C VAL A 17 -0.85 -29.09 5.85
N VAL A 18 -1.32 -27.85 6.00
CA VAL A 18 -0.42 -26.69 6.09
C VAL A 18 0.23 -26.75 7.46
N ASP A 19 1.56 -26.68 7.48
CA ASP A 19 2.35 -26.68 8.71
C ASP A 19 2.08 -25.38 9.49
N PRO A 20 1.57 -25.45 10.74
CA PRO A 20 1.30 -24.26 11.55
C PRO A 20 2.54 -23.39 11.85
N ALA A 21 3.75 -23.95 11.69
CA ALA A 21 5.00 -23.21 11.81
C ALA A 21 5.27 -22.39 10.54
N ALA A 22 5.00 -22.98 9.35
CA ALA A 22 5.10 -22.28 8.08
C ALA A 22 4.07 -21.15 7.95
N GLU A 23 2.84 -21.35 8.44
CA GLU A 23 1.82 -20.29 8.49
C GLU A 23 2.25 -19.11 9.40
N ARG A 24 2.88 -19.40 10.55
CA ARG A 24 3.41 -18.34 11.43
C ARG A 24 4.60 -17.61 10.84
N GLU A 25 5.43 -18.29 10.07
CA GLU A 25 6.55 -17.67 9.37
C GLU A 25 6.06 -16.77 8.23
N GLU A 26 5.04 -17.17 7.50
CA GLU A 26 4.39 -16.33 6.48
C GLU A 26 3.66 -15.12 7.08
N ALA A 27 2.97 -15.29 8.23
CA ALA A 27 2.30 -14.21 8.92
C ALA A 27 3.25 -13.09 9.42
N GLY A 28 4.54 -13.39 9.52
CA GLY A 28 5.60 -12.41 9.86
C GLY A 28 6.25 -11.72 8.65
N ARG A 29 5.80 -11.98 7.41
CA ARG A 29 6.46 -11.48 6.21
C ARG A 29 5.55 -10.56 5.41
N LEU A 30 6.07 -9.43 4.97
CA LEU A 30 5.44 -8.56 3.98
C LEU A 30 6.06 -8.82 2.60
N TRP A 31 5.39 -8.36 1.57
CA TRP A 31 5.85 -8.44 0.18
C TRP A 31 6.46 -7.11 -0.24
N LEU A 32 7.70 -7.15 -0.71
CA LEU A 32 8.42 -6.00 -1.25
C LEU A 32 8.71 -6.24 -2.74
N TYR A 33 8.37 -5.26 -3.57
CA TYR A 33 8.71 -5.27 -4.98
C TYR A 33 9.60 -4.08 -5.28
N ALA A 34 10.77 -4.35 -5.86
CA ALA A 34 11.61 -3.34 -6.46
C ALA A 34 11.10 -2.99 -7.88
N PRO A 35 11.49 -1.83 -8.44
CA PRO A 35 11.09 -1.43 -9.78
C PRO A 35 11.26 -2.52 -10.83
N GLY A 36 10.22 -2.78 -11.64
CA GLY A 36 10.23 -3.78 -12.71
C GLY A 36 10.21 -5.26 -12.27
N ARG A 37 10.11 -5.55 -10.98
CA ARG A 37 10.00 -6.93 -10.48
C ARG A 37 8.56 -7.42 -10.53
N GLN A 38 8.35 -8.60 -11.12
CA GLN A 38 7.03 -9.25 -11.21
C GLN A 38 6.70 -10.13 -10.01
N ALA A 39 7.70 -10.51 -9.23
CA ALA A 39 7.55 -11.32 -8.03
C ALA A 39 8.07 -10.56 -6.80
N PRO A 40 7.37 -10.66 -5.66
CA PRO A 40 7.82 -10.02 -4.43
C PRO A 40 9.02 -10.73 -3.82
N GLU A 41 9.86 -9.97 -3.17
CA GLU A 41 10.69 -10.47 -2.10
C GLU A 41 9.86 -10.52 -0.82
N ARG A 42 9.86 -11.65 -0.13
CA ARG A 42 9.16 -11.83 1.15
C ARG A 42 10.12 -11.52 2.28
N ILE A 43 9.98 -10.35 2.87
CA ILE A 43 10.87 -9.87 3.92
C ILE A 43 10.21 -9.91 5.29
N PRO A 44 10.98 -10.11 6.37
CA PRO A 44 10.49 -9.93 7.73
C PRO A 44 9.96 -8.51 7.93
N VAL A 45 8.91 -8.37 8.74
CA VAL A 45 8.37 -7.04 9.08
C VAL A 45 9.37 -6.29 9.95
N PRO A 46 9.87 -5.11 9.52
CA PRO A 46 10.76 -4.31 10.34
C PRO A 46 10.05 -3.80 11.60
N THR A 47 10.73 -3.87 12.73
CA THR A 47 10.23 -3.41 14.02
C THR A 47 10.87 -2.10 14.48
N ARG A 48 11.87 -1.62 13.75
CA ARG A 48 12.60 -0.37 14.05
C ARG A 48 12.81 0.42 12.77
N PRO A 49 12.81 1.76 12.85
CA PRO A 49 13.18 2.59 11.72
C PRO A 49 14.62 2.31 11.28
N PRO A 50 14.94 2.48 9.98
CA PRO A 50 16.31 2.51 9.52
C PRO A 50 17.08 3.62 10.24
N SER A 51 18.37 3.38 10.50
CA SER A 51 19.25 4.38 11.11
C SER A 51 19.43 5.55 10.15
N GLY A 52 19.17 6.76 10.61
CA GLY A 52 19.32 7.97 9.81
C GLY A 52 19.01 9.22 10.64
N ASP A 53 19.56 10.36 10.25
CA ASP A 53 19.29 11.64 10.88
C ASP A 53 17.85 12.05 10.59
N GLY A 54 17.07 12.27 11.66
CA GLY A 54 15.64 12.61 11.57
C GLY A 54 15.35 14.02 11.06
N ALA A 55 16.38 14.88 10.96
CA ALA A 55 16.23 16.26 10.52
C ALA A 55 16.62 16.40 9.04
N GLY A 56 15.77 17.08 8.25
CA GLY A 56 16.08 17.35 6.85
C GLY A 56 14.84 17.53 5.99
N PRO A 57 15.01 17.93 4.73
CA PRO A 57 13.92 18.04 3.78
C PRO A 57 13.30 16.68 3.47
N LEU A 58 12.07 16.70 2.96
CA LEU A 58 11.37 15.50 2.49
C LEU A 58 12.19 14.83 1.36
N GLU A 59 12.31 13.50 1.42
CA GLU A 59 13.04 12.69 0.43
C GLU A 59 12.15 11.69 -0.29
N ALA A 60 11.08 11.23 0.38
CA ALA A 60 10.18 10.25 -0.21
C ALA A 60 8.71 10.53 0.14
N VAL A 61 7.83 10.15 -0.78
CA VAL A 61 6.38 10.12 -0.54
C VAL A 61 5.87 8.72 -0.87
N LEU A 62 5.19 8.12 0.08
CA LEU A 62 4.53 6.83 -0.06
C LEU A 62 3.03 7.05 -0.17
N PHE A 63 2.39 6.36 -1.10
CA PHE A 63 0.96 6.44 -1.30
C PHE A 63 0.28 5.13 -0.90
N ASP A 64 -0.92 5.20 -0.35
CA ASP A 64 -1.84 4.08 -0.49
C ASP A 64 -2.26 3.90 -1.95
N ARG A 65 -2.69 2.69 -2.31
CA ARG A 65 -3.11 2.37 -3.67
C ARG A 65 -4.60 2.66 -3.87
N ASP A 66 -5.46 1.91 -3.19
CA ASP A 66 -6.90 1.85 -3.41
C ASP A 66 -7.61 3.02 -2.70
N GLY A 67 -8.40 3.80 -3.44
CA GLY A 67 -9.00 5.04 -2.94
C GLY A 67 -8.05 6.25 -2.91
N THR A 68 -6.76 6.05 -3.20
CA THR A 68 -5.74 7.11 -3.22
C THR A 68 -5.16 7.32 -4.61
N LEU A 69 -4.34 6.39 -5.10
CA LEU A 69 -3.78 6.48 -6.46
C LEU A 69 -4.80 6.04 -7.52
N VAL A 70 -5.55 5.00 -7.23
CA VAL A 70 -6.56 4.42 -8.14
C VAL A 70 -7.89 4.26 -7.43
N ALA A 71 -8.97 4.23 -8.20
CA ALA A 71 -10.31 3.98 -7.69
C ALA A 71 -10.36 2.65 -6.92
N ASP A 72 -11.04 2.68 -5.77
CA ASP A 72 -11.17 1.47 -4.94
C ASP A 72 -12.17 0.50 -5.61
N VAL A 73 -11.64 -0.63 -6.04
CA VAL A 73 -12.42 -1.79 -6.49
C VAL A 73 -12.15 -2.93 -5.51
N PRO A 74 -13.16 -3.37 -4.75
CA PRO A 74 -12.98 -4.39 -3.72
C PRO A 74 -12.32 -5.67 -4.26
N TYR A 75 -11.17 -6.03 -3.67
CA TYR A 75 -10.38 -7.21 -4.07
C TYR A 75 -10.04 -7.27 -5.56
N ASN A 76 -9.65 -6.13 -6.13
CA ASN A 76 -9.30 -6.05 -7.54
C ASN A 76 -8.08 -6.93 -7.88
N GLY A 77 -8.31 -7.95 -8.70
CA GLY A 77 -7.29 -8.81 -9.32
C GLY A 77 -7.23 -8.66 -10.85
N ASP A 78 -8.00 -7.71 -11.42
CA ASP A 78 -8.08 -7.46 -12.86
C ASP A 78 -7.40 -6.11 -13.20
N PRO A 79 -6.27 -6.12 -13.93
CA PRO A 79 -5.59 -4.90 -14.36
C PRO A 79 -6.47 -3.94 -15.18
N SER A 80 -7.45 -4.45 -15.91
CA SER A 80 -8.32 -3.62 -16.76
C SER A 80 -9.22 -2.68 -15.95
N LEU A 81 -9.41 -2.95 -14.67
CA LEU A 81 -10.19 -2.13 -13.73
C LEU A 81 -9.37 -1.05 -13.03
N VAL A 82 -8.10 -0.91 -13.35
CA VAL A 82 -7.24 0.14 -12.80
C VAL A 82 -7.64 1.48 -13.43
N GLU A 83 -8.16 2.38 -12.62
CA GLU A 83 -8.53 3.75 -13.02
C GLU A 83 -7.86 4.75 -12.07
N PRO A 84 -6.99 5.65 -12.57
CA PRO A 84 -6.35 6.67 -11.74
C PRO A 84 -7.37 7.60 -11.09
N MET A 85 -7.16 7.92 -9.81
CA MET A 85 -7.93 8.95 -9.13
C MET A 85 -7.68 10.33 -9.76
N PRO A 86 -8.66 11.25 -9.72
CA PRO A 86 -8.48 12.61 -10.25
C PRO A 86 -7.25 13.30 -9.68
N GLY A 87 -6.38 13.78 -10.55
CA GLY A 87 -5.14 14.48 -10.17
C GLY A 87 -4.00 13.59 -9.66
N ALA A 88 -4.17 12.25 -9.63
CA ALA A 88 -3.15 11.35 -9.12
C ALA A 88 -1.90 11.29 -10.01
N LEU A 89 -2.08 11.27 -11.32
CA LEU A 89 -0.97 11.25 -12.28
C LEU A 89 -0.11 12.52 -12.15
N GLU A 90 -0.75 13.67 -12.10
CA GLU A 90 -0.10 14.98 -11.95
C GLU A 90 0.61 15.09 -10.60
N ALA A 91 0.01 14.58 -9.53
CA ALA A 91 0.59 14.57 -8.20
C ALA A 91 1.89 13.77 -8.14
N VAL A 92 1.89 12.54 -8.66
CA VAL A 92 3.08 11.68 -8.74
C VAL A 92 4.16 12.33 -9.62
N ALA A 93 3.79 12.84 -10.79
CA ALA A 93 4.73 13.51 -11.69
C ALA A 93 5.38 14.75 -11.04
N ALA A 94 4.60 15.54 -10.29
CA ALA A 94 5.10 16.74 -9.61
C ALA A 94 6.13 16.40 -8.50
N LEU A 95 5.93 15.32 -7.77
CA LEU A 95 6.90 14.86 -6.76
C LEU A 95 8.21 14.38 -7.40
N ARG A 96 8.11 13.58 -8.45
CA ARG A 96 9.29 13.13 -9.22
C ARG A 96 10.07 14.29 -9.84
N ALA A 97 9.36 15.29 -10.36
CA ALA A 97 9.99 16.50 -10.89
C ALA A 97 10.79 17.30 -9.84
N ARG A 98 10.51 17.06 -8.55
CA ARG A 98 11.29 17.62 -7.42
C ARG A 98 12.38 16.68 -6.90
N GLY A 99 12.61 15.57 -7.59
CA GLY A 99 13.63 14.58 -7.21
C GLY A 99 13.24 13.72 -6.00
N LEU A 100 11.96 13.69 -5.61
CA LEU A 100 11.50 12.85 -4.52
C LEU A 100 11.28 11.42 -4.99
N MET A 101 11.68 10.46 -4.18
CA MET A 101 11.32 9.05 -4.38
C MET A 101 9.84 8.84 -4.10
N VAL A 102 9.19 8.00 -4.90
CA VAL A 102 7.75 7.76 -4.81
C VAL A 102 7.48 6.26 -4.71
N GLY A 103 6.83 5.83 -3.65
CA GLY A 103 6.51 4.43 -3.42
C GLY A 103 5.04 4.19 -3.08
N VAL A 104 4.67 2.91 -2.96
CA VAL A 104 3.31 2.48 -2.61
C VAL A 104 3.33 1.55 -1.40
N VAL A 105 2.41 1.77 -0.47
CA VAL A 105 2.20 0.97 0.74
C VAL A 105 0.73 0.50 0.80
N SER A 106 0.47 -0.77 0.54
CA SER A 106 -0.90 -1.25 0.33
C SER A 106 -1.27 -2.46 1.18
N ASN A 107 -2.50 -2.47 1.72
CA ASN A 107 -3.10 -3.60 2.43
C ASN A 107 -3.91 -4.46 1.44
N GLN A 108 -3.47 -5.68 1.16
CA GLN A 108 -4.12 -6.60 0.22
C GLN A 108 -4.70 -7.84 0.92
N SER A 109 -5.68 -7.62 1.79
CA SER A 109 -6.29 -8.68 2.61
C SER A 109 -7.07 -9.74 1.82
N GLY A 110 -7.35 -9.50 0.55
CA GLY A 110 -7.91 -10.49 -0.36
C GLY A 110 -7.03 -11.73 -0.51
N VAL A 111 -5.71 -11.59 -0.32
CA VAL A 111 -4.75 -12.71 -0.36
C VAL A 111 -5.00 -13.67 0.79
N ALA A 112 -5.03 -13.18 2.04
CA ALA A 112 -5.33 -14.01 3.21
C ALA A 112 -6.73 -14.64 3.16
N ARG A 113 -7.66 -14.04 2.43
CA ARG A 113 -9.03 -14.56 2.23
C ARG A 113 -9.15 -15.55 1.07
N GLY A 114 -8.05 -15.79 0.33
CA GLY A 114 -8.09 -16.64 -0.88
C GLY A 114 -8.85 -16.03 -2.06
N LEU A 115 -9.16 -14.73 -2.02
CA LEU A 115 -9.87 -13.99 -3.07
C LEU A 115 -8.89 -13.44 -4.12
N LEU A 116 -7.62 -13.29 -3.76
CA LEU A 116 -6.55 -12.82 -4.64
C LEU A 116 -5.34 -13.74 -4.55
N THR A 117 -4.70 -13.96 -5.67
CA THR A 117 -3.37 -14.58 -5.75
C THR A 117 -2.28 -13.51 -5.77
N ALA A 118 -1.05 -13.88 -5.42
CA ALA A 118 0.11 -12.99 -5.55
C ALA A 118 0.32 -12.51 -7.00
N HIS A 119 0.02 -13.36 -7.98
CA HIS A 119 0.09 -13.02 -9.41
C HIS A 119 -0.92 -11.92 -9.79
N GLN A 120 -2.15 -12.01 -9.31
CA GLN A 120 -3.18 -10.99 -9.57
C GLN A 120 -2.80 -9.64 -8.91
N VAL A 121 -2.29 -9.67 -7.69
CA VAL A 121 -1.78 -8.46 -7.03
C VAL A 121 -0.66 -7.84 -7.86
N ALA A 122 0.32 -8.63 -8.32
CA ALA A 122 1.42 -8.17 -9.15
C ALA A 122 0.95 -7.62 -10.51
N ALA A 123 -0.05 -8.25 -11.16
CA ALA A 123 -0.60 -7.80 -12.43
C ALA A 123 -1.26 -6.40 -12.30
N VAL A 124 -2.03 -6.17 -11.23
CA VAL A 124 -2.62 -4.86 -10.95
C VAL A 124 -1.54 -3.81 -10.67
N GLN A 125 -0.49 -4.15 -9.92
CA GLN A 125 0.65 -3.25 -9.67
C GLN A 125 1.36 -2.85 -10.98
N GLN A 126 1.59 -3.80 -11.88
CA GLN A 126 2.20 -3.54 -13.18
C GLN A 126 1.37 -2.57 -14.03
N GLU A 127 0.05 -2.69 -14.01
CA GLU A 127 -0.83 -1.74 -14.69
C GLU A 127 -0.77 -0.35 -14.06
N VAL A 128 -0.70 -0.28 -12.72
CA VAL A 128 -0.48 1.01 -12.03
C VAL A 128 0.87 1.61 -12.43
N ASP A 129 1.95 0.82 -12.41
CA ASP A 129 3.26 1.26 -12.87
C ASP A 129 3.26 1.71 -14.35
N ALA A 130 2.49 1.04 -15.21
CA ALA A 130 2.37 1.42 -16.62
C ALA A 130 1.69 2.79 -16.79
N ARG A 131 0.73 3.13 -15.94
CA ARG A 131 0.00 4.41 -15.99
C ARG A 131 0.76 5.57 -15.34
N PHE A 132 1.40 5.31 -14.21
CA PHE A 132 2.06 6.34 -13.39
C PHE A 132 3.57 6.46 -13.67
N GLY A 133 4.15 5.53 -14.41
CA GLY A 133 5.59 5.25 -14.41
C GLY A 133 6.00 4.43 -13.18
N PRO A 134 7.13 3.72 -13.24
CA PRO A 134 7.52 2.80 -12.18
C PRO A 134 7.68 3.51 -10.84
N PHE A 135 7.12 2.91 -9.77
CA PHE A 135 7.37 3.35 -8.41
C PHE A 135 8.70 2.80 -7.90
N ASP A 136 9.39 3.58 -7.05
CA ASP A 136 10.70 3.19 -6.50
C ASP A 136 10.59 2.01 -5.53
N VAL A 137 9.41 1.79 -4.94
CA VAL A 137 9.11 0.64 -4.08
C VAL A 137 7.61 0.37 -4.01
N TRP A 138 7.25 -0.91 -3.93
CA TRP A 138 5.94 -1.38 -3.49
C TRP A 138 6.12 -2.21 -2.23
N ALA A 139 5.47 -1.83 -1.15
CA ALA A 139 5.38 -2.64 0.07
C ALA A 139 3.92 -3.06 0.29
N VAL A 140 3.67 -4.37 0.33
CA VAL A 140 2.32 -4.94 0.36
C VAL A 140 2.15 -5.85 1.57
N CYS A 141 1.07 -5.64 2.30
CA CYS A 141 0.63 -6.55 3.35
C CYS A 141 -0.41 -7.52 2.80
N PRO A 142 -0.12 -8.81 2.68
CA PRO A 142 -1.07 -9.81 2.20
C PRO A 142 -2.04 -10.31 3.28
N HIS A 143 -1.89 -9.84 4.52
CA HIS A 143 -2.55 -10.39 5.70
C HIS A 143 -3.96 -9.82 5.92
N GLY A 144 -4.82 -10.64 6.54
CA GLY A 144 -6.13 -10.25 7.00
C GLY A 144 -6.10 -9.47 8.33
N PRO A 145 -7.25 -8.87 8.74
CA PRO A 145 -7.33 -8.14 10.02
C PRO A 145 -7.05 -9.02 11.26
N GLY A 146 -7.32 -10.34 11.16
CA GLY A 146 -7.15 -11.29 12.26
C GLY A 146 -5.71 -11.78 12.47
N ASP A 147 -4.81 -11.59 11.50
CA ASP A 147 -3.47 -12.19 11.49
C ASP A 147 -2.49 -11.48 12.44
N ARG A 148 -2.88 -10.36 13.01
CA ARG A 148 -2.08 -9.57 13.98
C ARG A 148 -0.65 -9.30 13.51
N CYS A 149 -0.45 -9.16 12.21
CA CYS A 149 0.86 -8.86 11.64
C CYS A 149 1.27 -7.39 11.92
N GLY A 150 2.56 -7.15 12.04
CA GLY A 150 3.10 -5.79 12.24
C GLY A 150 3.15 -4.94 10.97
N CYS A 151 2.74 -5.48 9.80
CA CYS A 151 2.79 -4.75 8.54
C CYS A 151 1.46 -4.14 8.11
N ARG A 152 0.32 -4.72 8.49
CA ARG A 152 -1.00 -4.18 8.08
C ARG A 152 -1.24 -2.82 8.71
N LYS A 153 -1.45 -1.78 7.88
CA LYS A 153 -1.85 -0.45 8.33
C LYS A 153 -3.10 -0.55 9.24
N PRO A 154 -3.12 0.08 10.43
CA PRO A 154 -2.26 1.20 10.86
C PRO A 154 -0.92 0.80 11.52
N ALA A 155 -0.49 -0.47 11.49
CA ALA A 155 0.84 -0.83 11.95
C ALA A 155 1.93 -0.27 11.01
N PRO A 156 3.13 0.07 11.52
CA PRO A 156 4.14 0.82 10.78
C PRO A 156 4.95 0.01 9.77
N GLY A 157 4.83 -1.33 9.77
CA GLY A 157 5.79 -2.22 9.10
C GLY A 157 5.95 -2.00 7.60
N LEU A 158 4.88 -1.63 6.87
CA LEU A 158 5.00 -1.30 5.44
C LEU A 158 5.82 -0.03 5.22
N VAL A 159 5.56 1.01 6.01
CA VAL A 159 6.28 2.29 5.91
C VAL A 159 7.76 2.10 6.25
N LEU A 160 8.05 1.37 7.34
CA LEU A 160 9.43 1.07 7.73
C LEU A 160 10.16 0.25 6.67
N ALA A 161 9.50 -0.74 6.05
CA ALA A 161 10.09 -1.55 4.99
C ALA A 161 10.38 -0.73 3.72
N ALA A 162 9.44 0.13 3.33
CA ALA A 162 9.64 1.03 2.19
C ALA A 162 10.79 2.00 2.45
N CYS A 163 10.85 2.63 3.62
CA CYS A 163 11.94 3.53 4.01
C CYS A 163 13.30 2.81 4.02
N ALA A 164 13.36 1.58 4.56
CA ALA A 164 14.59 0.78 4.58
C ALA A 164 15.07 0.44 3.15
N HIS A 165 14.14 0.07 2.26
CA HIS A 165 14.46 -0.23 0.86
C HIS A 165 14.97 1.00 0.11
N LEU A 166 14.35 2.15 0.33
CA LEU A 166 14.74 3.42 -0.29
C LEU A 166 15.99 4.06 0.32
N GLY A 167 16.44 3.56 1.48
CA GLY A 167 17.58 4.14 2.21
C GLY A 167 17.26 5.51 2.84
N VAL A 168 15.98 5.79 3.16
CA VAL A 168 15.52 7.07 3.71
C VAL A 168 15.05 6.92 5.15
N SER A 169 15.13 8.02 5.91
CA SER A 169 14.53 8.06 7.26
C SER A 169 13.02 8.24 7.19
N PRO A 170 12.21 7.55 8.02
CA PRO A 170 10.78 7.86 8.15
C PRO A 170 10.50 9.32 8.46
N ALA A 171 11.34 9.99 9.24
CA ALA A 171 11.18 11.41 9.55
C ALA A 171 11.33 12.35 8.33
N ARG A 172 11.89 11.85 7.23
CA ARG A 172 12.03 12.52 5.94
C ARG A 172 11.10 11.92 4.87
N THR A 173 10.09 11.18 5.31
CA THR A 173 9.10 10.49 4.46
C THR A 173 7.69 10.96 4.83
N ALA A 174 6.85 11.10 3.82
CA ALA A 174 5.42 11.31 4.01
C ALA A 174 4.62 10.11 3.49
N VAL A 175 3.48 9.86 4.10
CA VAL A 175 2.47 8.89 3.60
C VAL A 175 1.20 9.66 3.28
N VAL A 176 0.66 9.42 2.10
CA VAL A 176 -0.62 9.97 1.64
C VAL A 176 -1.60 8.82 1.49
N GLY A 177 -2.77 8.93 2.09
CA GLY A 177 -3.80 7.91 2.02
C GLY A 177 -5.19 8.49 2.25
N ASP A 178 -6.23 7.71 2.01
CA ASP A 178 -7.64 8.15 2.08
C ASP A 178 -8.32 7.79 3.40
N ILE A 179 -7.72 6.92 4.22
CA ILE A 179 -8.29 6.51 5.51
C ILE A 179 -7.34 6.73 6.69
N GLY A 180 -7.88 6.76 7.89
CA GLY A 180 -7.11 6.94 9.13
C GLY A 180 -6.04 5.89 9.37
N ALA A 181 -6.18 4.69 8.79
CA ALA A 181 -5.18 3.64 8.90
C ALA A 181 -3.86 4.00 8.21
N ASP A 182 -3.89 4.77 7.12
CA ASP A 182 -2.70 5.23 6.39
C ASP A 182 -1.93 6.25 7.23
N VAL A 183 -2.66 7.25 7.71
CA VAL A 183 -2.10 8.28 8.61
C VAL A 183 -1.57 7.65 9.90
N GLY A 184 -2.29 6.67 10.46
CA GLY A 184 -1.86 5.92 11.63
C GLY A 184 -0.55 5.18 11.41
N ALA A 185 -0.39 4.52 10.26
CA ALA A 185 0.84 3.81 9.90
C ALA A 185 2.02 4.77 9.72
N ALA A 186 1.79 5.95 9.10
CA ALA A 186 2.78 7.01 8.99
C ALA A 186 3.29 7.45 10.35
N LEU A 187 2.37 7.87 11.23
CA LEU A 187 2.71 8.37 12.57
C LEU A 187 3.40 7.31 13.42
N ALA A 188 2.94 6.06 13.36
CA ALA A 188 3.55 4.95 14.10
C ALA A 188 4.98 4.64 13.60
N ALA A 189 5.29 4.91 12.34
CA ALA A 189 6.63 4.79 11.78
C ALA A 189 7.54 5.99 12.06
N GLY A 190 6.99 7.12 12.55
CA GLY A 190 7.71 8.38 12.70
C GLY A 190 7.75 9.20 11.40
N ALA A 191 6.86 8.91 10.45
CA ALA A 191 6.70 9.65 9.20
C ALA A 191 5.57 10.69 9.31
N ARG A 192 5.53 11.62 8.35
CA ARG A 192 4.44 12.57 8.18
C ARG A 192 3.24 11.87 7.51
N GLY A 193 2.02 12.08 7.99
CA GLY A 193 0.81 11.50 7.41
C GLY A 193 -0.13 12.57 6.90
N VAL A 194 -0.57 12.49 5.65
CA VAL A 194 -1.54 13.39 5.02
C VAL A 194 -2.76 12.61 4.58
N LEU A 195 -3.93 12.98 5.08
CA LEU A 195 -5.20 12.40 4.68
C LEU A 195 -5.75 13.10 3.44
N VAL A 196 -6.18 12.34 2.44
CA VAL A 196 -6.93 12.83 1.27
C VAL A 196 -8.28 12.11 1.27
N PRO A 197 -9.31 12.67 1.93
CA PRO A 197 -10.54 11.96 2.17
C PRO A 197 -11.34 11.71 0.89
N THR A 198 -11.96 10.54 0.82
CA THR A 198 -12.93 10.13 -0.18
C THR A 198 -14.33 10.02 0.46
N PRO A 199 -15.39 9.77 -0.31
CA PRO A 199 -16.73 9.50 0.27
C PRO A 199 -16.75 8.29 1.21
N MET A 200 -15.75 7.41 1.16
CA MET A 200 -15.60 6.23 2.03
C MET A 200 -14.87 6.54 3.33
N THR A 201 -14.20 7.68 3.43
CA THR A 201 -13.49 8.12 4.64
C THR A 201 -14.48 8.49 5.73
N ARG A 202 -14.31 7.98 6.93
CA ARG A 202 -15.20 8.29 8.06
C ARG A 202 -14.95 9.71 8.55
N SER A 203 -16.02 10.39 8.98
CA SER A 203 -15.95 11.78 9.46
C SER A 203 -15.01 11.94 10.64
N GLU A 204 -14.97 10.96 11.55
CA GLU A 204 -14.06 10.99 12.70
C GLU A 204 -12.59 10.88 12.28
N GLU A 205 -12.25 10.22 11.16
CA GLU A 205 -10.89 10.15 10.64
C GLU A 205 -10.44 11.50 10.08
N VAL A 206 -11.36 12.22 9.43
CA VAL A 206 -11.08 13.59 8.95
C VAL A 206 -10.85 14.55 10.11
N VAL A 207 -11.65 14.47 11.17
CA VAL A 207 -11.52 15.30 12.37
C VAL A 207 -10.21 14.99 13.13
N ALA A 208 -9.79 13.71 13.15
CA ALA A 208 -8.58 13.28 13.84
C ALA A 208 -7.30 13.54 13.05
N ALA A 209 -7.38 13.78 11.75
CA ALA A 209 -6.22 14.00 10.89
C ALA A 209 -5.54 15.33 11.26
N ARG A 210 -4.23 15.28 11.57
CA ARG A 210 -3.42 16.48 11.82
C ARG A 210 -3.20 17.30 10.54
N GLU A 211 -3.08 16.59 9.42
CA GLU A 211 -2.92 17.18 8.10
C GLU A 211 -3.85 16.48 7.12
N TYR A 212 -4.58 17.26 6.36
CA TYR A 212 -5.42 16.75 5.28
C TYR A 212 -5.41 17.70 4.09
N ALA A 213 -5.70 17.16 2.91
CA ALA A 213 -5.91 17.93 1.70
C ALA A 213 -7.21 17.45 1.02
N ARG A 214 -7.83 18.31 0.21
CA ARG A 214 -9.07 17.98 -0.49
C ARG A 214 -8.88 17.00 -1.64
N ASP A 215 -7.66 16.99 -2.20
CA ASP A 215 -7.26 16.20 -3.37
C ASP A 215 -5.75 15.93 -3.35
N LEU A 216 -5.29 15.04 -4.20
CA LEU A 216 -3.87 14.69 -4.30
C LEU A 216 -2.97 15.87 -4.71
N PRO A 217 -3.34 16.72 -5.70
CA PRO A 217 -2.57 17.94 -5.96
C PRO A 217 -2.44 18.87 -4.76
N GLY A 218 -3.49 18.96 -3.93
CA GLY A 218 -3.47 19.70 -2.66
C GLY A 218 -2.50 19.09 -1.64
N ALA A 219 -2.49 17.76 -1.52
CA ALA A 219 -1.54 17.04 -0.67
C ALA A 219 -0.10 17.31 -1.09
N VAL A 220 0.18 17.28 -2.40
CA VAL A 220 1.51 17.58 -2.95
C VAL A 220 1.92 19.02 -2.66
N ARG A 221 1.03 20.01 -2.86
CA ARG A 221 1.30 21.40 -2.49
C ARG A 221 1.64 21.53 -1.01
N LEU A 222 0.86 20.91 -0.14
CA LEU A 222 1.10 20.90 1.31
C LEU A 222 2.47 20.30 1.66
N LEU A 223 2.85 19.19 1.04
CA LEU A 223 4.11 18.50 1.27
C LEU A 223 5.32 19.31 0.78
N LEU A 224 5.17 20.04 -0.32
CA LEU A 224 6.23 20.85 -0.92
C LEU A 224 6.34 22.27 -0.34
N GLY A 225 5.62 22.58 0.76
CA GLY A 225 5.67 23.88 1.44
C GLY A 225 4.85 24.97 0.74
N GLY A 226 3.89 24.61 -0.11
CA GLY A 226 2.90 25.55 -0.64
C GLY A 226 1.87 25.95 0.44
N PRO A 227 1.13 27.07 0.25
CA PRO A 227 0.10 27.50 1.19
C PRO A 227 -0.95 26.38 1.37
N GLY A 228 -1.31 26.10 2.62
CA GLY A 228 -2.31 25.13 2.99
C GLY A 228 -3.71 25.50 2.46
N PRO A 229 -4.69 24.57 2.47
CA PRO A 229 -6.02 24.75 1.89
C PRO A 229 -6.90 25.82 2.58
N GLY A 230 -6.34 26.66 3.45
CA GLY A 230 -7.02 27.75 4.18
C GLY A 230 -6.44 29.15 4.01
N GLU A 231 -5.32 29.35 3.35
CA GLU A 231 -4.60 30.65 3.32
C GLU A 231 -4.70 31.46 2.02
N GLY A 232 -5.63 31.14 1.15
CA GLY A 232 -5.76 31.77 -0.16
C GLY A 232 -7.16 32.26 -0.50
N ALA A 233 -7.82 33.04 0.38
CA ALA A 233 -8.98 33.87 0.03
C ALA A 233 -9.15 34.97 1.11
N ALA A 234 -8.44 36.05 0.96
CA ALA A 234 -8.78 37.35 1.53
C ALA A 234 -9.02 38.32 0.39
#